data_868dbeb13675f3161d9fd01df242833d
#
_entry.id   868dbeb13675f3161d9fd01df242833d
#
_cell.length_a   1.000
_cell.length_b   1.000
_cell.length_c   1.000
_cell.angle_alpha   90.00
_cell.angle_beta   90.00
_cell.angle_gamma   90.00
#
_symmetry.space_group_name_H-M   'P 1'
#
loop_
_entity.id
_entity.type
_entity.pdbx_description
1 polymer ?
#
loop_
_entity_poly.entity_id
_entity_poly.type
_entity_poly.pdbx_seq_one_letter_code
_entity_poly.pdbx_strand_id
1 'polypeptide(L)'
;INSVSCVNAAAQFAGIAALDGPDDSINEMMKEFDVRRKLIHEGLNNLPGVECSLPGGAFYAFPRVIDTGMNGQEFCKKAMHEAGVAIVPGTAFGKNCSDYVRFSFACSQDNIVNALENLKKMLSK
;
A
#
# COMPACT_ATOMS: atom_id res chain seq x y z
N ILE A 1 -27.48 -11.99 12.56
CA ILE A 1 -27.89 -13.41 12.32
C ILE A 1 -28.74 -13.49 11.05
N ASN A 2 -29.60 -12.53 10.78
CA ASN A 2 -30.53 -12.60 9.63
C ASN A 2 -29.89 -12.19 8.28
N SER A 3 -28.67 -11.68 8.26
CA SER A 3 -27.98 -11.28 7.03
C SER A 3 -26.91 -12.25 6.56
N VAL A 4 -26.56 -13.25 7.37
CA VAL A 4 -25.49 -14.22 7.05
C VAL A 4 -25.96 -15.62 7.44
N SER A 5 -25.91 -16.56 6.50
CA SER A 5 -26.09 -17.99 6.78
C SER A 5 -24.86 -18.57 7.47
N CYS A 6 -24.96 -19.82 7.95
CA CYS A 6 -23.80 -20.52 8.53
C CYS A 6 -22.65 -20.60 7.52
N VAL A 7 -21.42 -20.60 8.03
CA VAL A 7 -20.23 -20.86 7.23
C VAL A 7 -20.34 -22.23 6.59
N ASN A 8 -20.09 -22.35 5.29
CA ASN A 8 -20.18 -23.63 4.59
C ASN A 8 -19.13 -24.64 5.13
N ALA A 9 -19.43 -25.92 5.03
CA ALA A 9 -18.58 -26.97 5.60
C ALA A 9 -17.16 -26.97 5.01
N ALA A 10 -17.01 -26.73 3.71
CA ALA A 10 -15.68 -26.68 3.07
C ALA A 10 -14.79 -25.57 3.67
N ALA A 11 -15.37 -24.38 3.93
CA ALA A 11 -14.62 -23.29 4.56
C ALA A 11 -14.22 -23.61 6.02
N GLN A 12 -15.05 -24.36 6.76
CA GLN A 12 -14.72 -24.79 8.12
C GLN A 12 -13.53 -25.76 8.12
N PHE A 13 -13.53 -26.78 7.25
CA PHE A 13 -12.41 -27.72 7.11
C PHE A 13 -11.14 -27.01 6.61
N ALA A 14 -11.27 -26.09 5.65
CA ALA A 14 -10.14 -25.28 5.19
C ALA A 14 -9.56 -24.41 6.31
N GLY A 15 -10.39 -23.83 7.16
CA GLY A 15 -9.96 -23.05 8.32
C GLY A 15 -9.18 -23.90 9.34
N ILE A 16 -9.66 -25.12 9.65
CA ILE A 16 -8.94 -26.06 10.51
C ILE A 16 -7.58 -26.40 9.90
N ALA A 17 -7.55 -26.79 8.62
CA ALA A 17 -6.31 -27.13 7.95
C ALA A 17 -5.31 -25.97 7.87
N ALA A 18 -5.80 -24.73 7.77
CA ALA A 18 -4.95 -23.54 7.78
C ALA A 18 -4.37 -23.24 9.17
N LEU A 19 -5.12 -23.50 10.24
CA LEU A 19 -4.69 -23.25 11.62
C LEU A 19 -3.75 -24.35 12.16
N ASP A 20 -3.99 -25.60 11.77
CA ASP A 20 -3.22 -26.77 12.21
C ASP A 20 -2.05 -27.11 11.26
N GLY A 21 -1.99 -26.46 10.10
CA GLY A 21 -0.98 -26.68 9.07
C GLY A 21 0.37 -26.04 9.37
N PRO A 22 1.41 -26.32 8.55
CA PRO A 22 2.72 -25.73 8.73
C PRO A 22 2.72 -24.24 8.34
N ASP A 23 3.51 -23.43 9.07
CA ASP A 23 3.63 -21.98 8.86
C ASP A 23 4.64 -21.60 7.76
N ASP A 24 5.25 -22.55 7.05
CA ASP A 24 6.34 -22.29 6.11
C ASP A 24 5.94 -21.28 5.01
N SER A 25 4.77 -21.46 4.40
CA SER A 25 4.27 -20.56 3.36
C SER A 25 3.95 -19.15 3.89
N ILE A 26 3.47 -19.06 5.12
CA ILE A 26 3.20 -17.78 5.80
C ILE A 26 4.52 -17.06 6.07
N ASN A 27 5.51 -17.80 6.59
CA ASN A 27 6.83 -17.26 6.88
C ASN A 27 7.56 -16.78 5.62
N GLU A 28 7.45 -17.47 4.49
CA GLU A 28 7.97 -17.02 3.20
C GLU A 28 7.28 -15.76 2.71
N MET A 29 5.95 -15.73 2.76
CA MET A 29 5.17 -14.55 2.39
C MET A 29 5.52 -13.34 3.27
N MET A 30 5.68 -13.53 4.58
CA MET A 30 6.05 -12.46 5.51
C MET A 30 7.44 -11.87 5.21
N LYS A 31 8.41 -12.71 4.84
CA LYS A 31 9.75 -12.26 4.43
C LYS A 31 9.66 -11.38 3.17
N GLU A 32 8.90 -11.81 2.17
CA GLU A 32 8.72 -11.05 0.94
C GLU A 32 8.00 -9.72 1.20
N PHE A 33 6.96 -9.69 2.06
CA PHE A 33 6.31 -8.45 2.45
C PHE A 33 7.22 -7.50 3.22
N ASP A 34 8.14 -8.00 4.04
CA ASP A 34 9.12 -7.16 4.74
C ASP A 34 10.10 -6.49 3.76
N VAL A 35 10.53 -7.21 2.72
CA VAL A 35 11.34 -6.64 1.63
C VAL A 35 10.58 -5.52 0.92
N ARG A 36 9.33 -5.76 0.50
CA ARG A 36 8.50 -4.75 -0.17
C ARG A 36 8.20 -3.55 0.74
N ARG A 37 7.97 -3.79 2.02
CA ARG A 37 7.75 -2.74 3.03
C ARG A 37 8.93 -1.77 3.12
N LYS A 38 10.15 -2.30 3.17
CA LYS A 38 11.38 -1.50 3.18
C LYS A 38 11.56 -0.76 1.86
N LEU A 39 11.38 -1.46 0.74
CA LEU A 39 11.51 -0.91 -0.60
C LEU A 39 10.57 0.29 -0.82
N ILE A 40 9.29 0.14 -0.50
CA ILE A 40 8.32 1.24 -0.66
C ILE A 40 8.62 2.40 0.28
N HIS A 41 8.97 2.13 1.54
CA HIS A 41 9.32 3.16 2.52
C HIS A 41 10.53 4.00 2.08
N GLU A 42 11.63 3.34 1.72
CA GLU A 42 12.84 4.01 1.25
C GLU A 42 12.59 4.77 -0.05
N GLY A 43 11.88 4.14 -1.00
CA GLY A 43 11.56 4.75 -2.28
C GLY A 43 10.68 5.99 -2.16
N LEU A 44 9.66 5.98 -1.29
CA LEU A 44 8.80 7.15 -1.04
C LEU A 44 9.57 8.29 -0.38
N ASN A 45 10.42 8.01 0.60
CA ASN A 45 11.23 9.04 1.26
C ASN A 45 12.35 9.61 0.35
N ASN A 46 12.67 8.95 -0.76
CA ASN A 46 13.59 9.48 -1.78
C ASN A 46 12.88 10.36 -2.84
N LEU A 47 11.54 10.53 -2.74
CA LEU A 47 10.80 11.45 -3.59
C LEU A 47 10.79 12.86 -2.99
N PRO A 48 10.96 13.91 -3.79
CA PRO A 48 10.95 15.28 -3.27
C PRO A 48 9.56 15.65 -2.70
N GLY A 49 9.54 16.14 -1.46
CA GLY A 49 8.33 16.60 -0.79
C GLY A 49 7.40 15.47 -0.29
N VAL A 50 7.87 14.24 -0.24
CA VAL A 50 7.12 13.09 0.29
C VAL A 50 7.77 12.58 1.57
N GLU A 51 6.98 12.37 2.61
CA GLU A 51 7.42 11.85 3.90
C GLU A 51 6.59 10.63 4.28
N CYS A 52 7.22 9.50 4.53
CA CYS A 52 6.59 8.23 4.87
C CYS A 52 7.19 7.64 6.13
N SER A 53 6.38 7.42 7.16
CA SER A 53 6.78 6.60 8.31
C SER A 53 6.86 5.14 7.91
N LEU A 54 7.79 4.38 8.52
CA LEU A 54 7.89 2.94 8.26
C LEU A 54 6.60 2.23 8.74
N PRO A 55 5.86 1.56 7.85
CA PRO A 55 4.65 0.85 8.26
C PRO A 55 4.95 -0.26 9.28
N GLY A 56 4.19 -0.30 10.38
CA GLY A 56 4.35 -1.32 11.41
C GLY A 56 3.66 -2.66 11.09
N GLY A 57 2.80 -2.69 10.07
CA GLY A 57 2.04 -3.87 9.67
C GLY A 57 1.20 -3.64 8.42
N ALA A 58 0.40 -4.62 8.04
CA ALA A 58 -0.37 -4.67 6.80
C ALA A 58 0.52 -4.52 5.55
N PHE A 59 -0.08 -4.16 4.43
CA PHE A 59 0.59 -3.96 3.13
C PHE A 59 0.30 -2.57 2.55
N TYR A 60 0.16 -1.56 3.44
CA TYR A 60 -0.10 -0.18 3.07
C TYR A 60 0.97 0.76 3.60
N ALA A 61 1.36 1.74 2.77
CA ALA A 61 2.12 2.91 3.17
C ALA A 61 1.22 4.15 3.09
N PHE A 62 1.38 5.09 4.04
CA PHE A 62 0.52 6.27 4.16
C PHE A 62 1.36 7.54 4.25
N PRO A 63 2.06 7.92 3.15
CA PRO A 63 2.93 9.09 3.14
C PRO A 63 2.14 10.39 3.13
N ARG A 64 2.75 11.41 3.74
CA ARG A 64 2.40 12.81 3.63
C ARG A 64 2.99 13.37 2.34
N VAL A 65 2.20 14.11 1.56
CA VAL A 65 2.59 14.60 0.22
C VAL A 65 2.46 16.12 0.07
N ILE A 66 1.99 16.84 1.09
CA ILE A 66 1.69 18.28 1.00
C ILE A 66 2.91 19.12 0.62
N ASP A 67 4.12 18.70 1.00
CA ASP A 67 5.35 19.41 0.69
C ASP A 67 5.78 19.28 -0.79
N THR A 68 5.04 18.48 -1.58
CA THR A 68 5.12 18.49 -3.06
C THR A 68 4.39 19.68 -3.69
N GLY A 69 3.70 20.51 -2.88
CA GLY A 69 2.81 21.58 -3.34
C GLY A 69 1.43 21.13 -3.75
N MET A 70 1.06 19.86 -3.50
CA MET A 70 -0.23 19.26 -3.84
C MET A 70 -0.87 18.64 -2.60
N ASN A 71 -2.20 18.76 -2.45
CA ASN A 71 -2.93 17.94 -1.50
C ASN A 71 -3.07 16.48 -2.02
N GLY A 72 -3.55 15.56 -1.17
CA GLY A 72 -3.65 14.14 -1.51
C GLY A 72 -4.52 13.85 -2.74
N GLN A 73 -5.59 14.63 -2.98
CA GLN A 73 -6.45 14.43 -4.16
C GLN A 73 -5.76 14.87 -5.46
N GLU A 74 -5.09 16.02 -5.43
CA GLU A 74 -4.33 16.55 -6.55
C GLU A 74 -3.17 15.62 -6.89
N PHE A 75 -2.45 15.16 -5.87
CA PHE A 75 -1.37 14.19 -6.04
C PHE A 75 -1.87 12.89 -6.67
N CYS A 76 -2.99 12.33 -6.21
CA CYS A 76 -3.59 11.11 -6.79
C CYS A 76 -3.98 11.30 -8.25
N LYS A 77 -4.59 12.43 -8.62
CA LYS A 77 -4.95 12.73 -10.01
C LYS A 77 -3.71 12.79 -10.90
N LYS A 78 -2.70 13.54 -10.47
CA LYS A 78 -1.45 13.71 -11.22
C LYS A 78 -0.70 12.38 -11.35
N ALA A 79 -0.59 11.61 -10.26
CA ALA A 79 0.01 10.27 -10.25
C ALA A 79 -0.67 9.33 -11.24
N MET A 80 -2.00 9.32 -11.31
CA MET A 80 -2.74 8.51 -12.26
C MET A 80 -2.47 8.92 -13.71
N HIS A 81 -2.55 10.22 -14.02
CA HIS A 81 -2.49 10.70 -15.41
C HIS A 81 -1.07 10.78 -15.98
N GLU A 82 -0.07 11.16 -15.16
CA GLU A 82 1.29 11.39 -15.63
C GLU A 82 2.25 10.26 -15.29
N ALA A 83 2.03 9.55 -14.19
CA ALA A 83 2.90 8.46 -13.74
C ALA A 83 2.28 7.06 -13.97
N GLY A 84 0.98 6.96 -14.26
CA GLY A 84 0.28 5.68 -14.40
C GLY A 84 0.16 4.92 -13.07
N VAL A 85 0.19 5.64 -11.94
CA VAL A 85 0.16 5.05 -10.60
C VAL A 85 -1.18 5.32 -9.92
N ALA A 86 -1.94 4.25 -9.67
CA ALA A 86 -3.23 4.31 -8.98
C ALA A 86 -3.04 4.23 -7.47
N ILE A 87 -3.41 5.30 -6.75
CA ILE A 87 -3.32 5.43 -5.29
C ILE A 87 -4.61 6.05 -4.74
N VAL A 88 -4.81 5.94 -3.44
CA VAL A 88 -6.04 6.40 -2.79
C VAL A 88 -5.77 7.67 -1.99
N PRO A 89 -6.56 8.75 -2.17
CA PRO A 89 -6.38 9.96 -1.39
C PRO A 89 -6.72 9.72 0.09
N GLY A 90 -5.95 10.35 0.97
CA GLY A 90 -6.10 10.20 2.42
C GLY A 90 -7.48 10.59 2.94
N THR A 91 -8.17 11.50 2.28
CA THR A 91 -9.54 11.92 2.63
C THR A 91 -10.55 10.77 2.66
N ALA A 92 -10.27 9.66 1.96
CA ALA A 92 -11.08 8.44 2.04
C ALA A 92 -11.00 7.75 3.42
N PHE A 93 -10.00 8.11 4.24
CA PHE A 93 -9.73 7.51 5.56
C PHE A 93 -9.98 8.48 6.72
N GLY A 94 -10.30 9.73 6.45
CA GLY A 94 -10.66 10.72 7.46
C GLY A 94 -10.46 12.16 7.00
N LYS A 95 -11.22 13.08 7.61
CA LYS A 95 -11.22 14.51 7.23
C LYS A 95 -9.85 15.18 7.42
N ASN A 96 -9.05 14.70 8.39
CA ASN A 96 -7.74 15.26 8.73
C ASN A 96 -6.60 14.67 7.89
N CYS A 97 -6.91 13.83 6.89
CA CYS A 97 -5.93 13.15 6.05
C CYS A 97 -5.83 13.75 4.64
N SER A 98 -6.19 15.03 4.47
CA SER A 98 -6.12 15.73 3.17
C SER A 98 -4.71 15.76 2.56
N ASP A 99 -3.68 15.78 3.42
CA ASP A 99 -2.28 15.91 3.03
C ASP A 99 -1.60 14.57 2.76
N TYR A 100 -2.37 13.48 2.87
CA TYR A 100 -1.86 12.12 2.79
C TYR A 100 -2.44 11.37 1.59
N VAL A 101 -1.71 10.32 1.18
CA VAL A 101 -2.19 9.34 0.21
C VAL A 101 -1.86 7.92 0.69
N ARG A 102 -2.62 6.91 0.22
CA ARG A 102 -2.36 5.52 0.56
C ARG A 102 -1.85 4.75 -0.65
N PHE A 103 -0.68 4.15 -0.49
CA PHE A 103 -0.12 3.15 -1.39
C PHE A 103 -0.42 1.74 -0.87
N SER A 104 -0.60 0.79 -1.79
CA SER A 104 -0.54 -0.64 -1.50
C SER A 104 0.76 -1.20 -2.07
N PHE A 105 1.51 -1.98 -1.27
CA PHE A 105 2.68 -2.71 -1.75
C PHE A 105 2.41 -4.23 -1.88
N ALA A 106 1.13 -4.62 -2.01
CA ALA A 106 0.72 -5.97 -2.35
C ALA A 106 0.86 -6.25 -3.86
N CYS A 107 2.02 -5.98 -4.43
CA CYS A 107 2.37 -6.20 -5.83
C CYS A 107 3.85 -6.60 -5.94
N SER A 108 4.35 -6.94 -7.13
CA SER A 108 5.75 -7.32 -7.32
C SER A 108 6.71 -6.18 -6.98
N GLN A 109 7.94 -6.52 -6.59
CA GLN A 109 8.99 -5.53 -6.34
C GLN A 109 9.25 -4.66 -7.57
N ASP A 110 9.24 -5.23 -8.78
CA ASP A 110 9.40 -4.50 -10.04
C ASP A 110 8.31 -3.44 -10.23
N ASN A 111 7.06 -3.76 -9.90
CA ASN A 111 5.97 -2.80 -9.99
C ASN A 111 6.14 -1.65 -8.99
N ILE A 112 6.65 -1.92 -7.79
CA ILE A 112 6.97 -0.89 -6.80
C ILE A 112 8.07 0.03 -7.33
N VAL A 113 9.18 -0.53 -7.84
CA VAL A 113 10.30 0.23 -8.41
C VAL A 113 9.84 1.11 -9.58
N ASN A 114 9.13 0.52 -10.54
CA ASN A 114 8.61 1.24 -11.71
C ASN A 114 7.67 2.39 -11.31
N ALA A 115 6.79 2.15 -10.33
CA ALA A 115 5.89 3.19 -9.83
C ALA A 115 6.67 4.35 -9.19
N LEU A 116 7.66 4.06 -8.36
CA LEU A 116 8.52 5.06 -7.71
C LEU A 116 9.32 5.88 -8.73
N GLU A 117 9.89 5.24 -9.75
CA GLU A 117 10.61 5.93 -10.84
C GLU A 117 9.70 6.88 -11.62
N ASN A 118 8.48 6.43 -11.95
CA ASN A 118 7.51 7.24 -12.66
C ASN A 118 7.05 8.45 -11.81
N LEU A 119 6.80 8.24 -10.52
CA LEU A 119 6.49 9.33 -9.59
C LEU A 119 7.64 10.32 -9.46
N LYS A 120 8.88 9.84 -9.40
CA LYS A 120 10.06 10.71 -9.39
C LYS A 120 10.15 11.60 -10.63
N LYS A 121 9.92 11.01 -11.82
CA LYS A 121 9.87 11.78 -13.09
C LYS A 121 8.74 12.81 -13.09
N MET A 122 7.58 12.47 -12.54
CA MET A 122 6.42 13.38 -12.42
C MET A 122 6.72 14.57 -11.50
N LEU A 123 7.42 14.34 -10.38
CA LEU A 123 7.74 15.38 -9.39
C LEU A 123 8.95 16.24 -9.78
N SER A 124 9.75 15.81 -10.76
CA SER A 124 10.93 16.55 -11.24
C SER A 124 10.62 17.53 -12.39
N LYS A 125 9.37 17.59 -12.84
CA LYS A 125 8.86 18.54 -13.85
C LYS A 125 8.36 19.82 -13.19
#